data_705e8a668a8ebcb6baf6ef9608ac32e0
#
_entry.id   705e8a668a8ebcb6baf6ef9608ac32e0
#
_cell.length_a   1.000
_cell.length_b   1.000
_cell.length_c   1.000
_cell.angle_alpha   90.00
_cell.angle_beta   90.00
_cell.angle_gamma   90.00
#
_symmetry.space_group_name_H-M   'P 1'
#
loop_
_entity.id
_entity.type
_entity.pdbx_description
1 polymer ?
#
loop_
_entity_poly.entity_id
_entity_poly.type
_entity_poly.pdbx_seq_one_letter_code
_entity_poly.pdbx_strand_id
1 'polypeptide(L)'
;TEGLDMYSQIPSDTKLPEDELESLEIKEKIQKEIQNLPEKYRSVIVLKYVDELSLKEISEILNLPVGTVKTRIHRGRDALRKSMRSI
;
A
#
# COMPACT_ATOMS: atom_id res chain seq x y z
N THR A 1 -17.27 1.80 15.38
CA THR A 1 -16.67 1.98 15.80
C THR A 1 -16.10 1.36 16.29
N GLU A 2 -15.85 0.68 16.05
CA GLU A 2 -15.25 0.20 16.54
C GLU A 2 -13.91 0.42 16.46
N GLY A 3 -13.07 0.30 15.34
CA GLY A 3 -11.73 0.68 15.32
C GLY A 3 -11.49 1.95 16.04
N LEU A 4 -12.42 2.77 15.99
CA LEU A 4 -12.36 3.98 16.71
C LEU A 4 -12.34 3.74 18.15
N ASP A 5 -13.11 2.77 18.59
CA ASP A 5 -13.12 2.46 19.98
C ASP A 5 -11.78 2.01 20.46
N MET A 6 -11.00 1.38 19.62
CA MET A 6 -9.68 1.01 20.04
C MET A 6 -8.85 2.22 20.34
N TYR A 7 -8.99 3.25 19.55
CA TYR A 7 -8.28 4.46 19.83
C TYR A 7 -8.78 5.11 21.09
N SER A 8 -10.07 5.09 21.29
CA SER A 8 -10.61 5.72 22.48
C SER A 8 -10.23 4.94 23.71
N GLN A 9 -9.90 3.68 23.55
CA GLN A 9 -9.48 2.88 24.69
C GLN A 9 -8.02 3.05 25.03
N ILE A 10 -7.27 3.67 24.16
CA ILE A 10 -5.89 3.93 24.45
C ILE A 10 -5.84 5.01 25.52
N PRO A 11 -5.12 4.75 26.61
CA PRO A 11 -5.08 5.75 27.66
C PRO A 11 -4.59 7.08 27.14
N SER A 12 -5.20 8.12 27.60
CA SER A 12 -4.87 9.43 27.08
C SER A 12 -3.46 9.83 27.40
N ASP A 13 -2.89 9.27 28.43
CA ASP A 13 -1.52 9.58 28.77
C ASP A 13 -0.56 8.76 27.93
N THR A 14 -1.07 7.86 27.10
CA THR A 14 -0.23 7.07 26.25
C THR A 14 0.01 7.83 24.97
N LYS A 15 1.24 8.16 24.72
CA LYS A 15 1.58 8.78 23.46
C LYS A 15 1.98 7.71 22.49
N LEU A 16 1.73 7.95 21.22
CA LEU A 16 2.22 7.05 20.21
C LEU A 16 3.73 7.07 20.27
N PRO A 17 4.36 5.91 20.32
CA PRO A 17 5.81 5.87 20.26
C PRO A 17 6.31 6.48 18.97
N GLU A 18 7.51 6.98 19.01
CA GLU A 18 8.10 7.54 17.80
C GLU A 18 8.09 6.54 16.67
N ASP A 19 8.27 5.27 17.02
CA ASP A 19 8.26 4.23 15.99
C ASP A 19 6.92 4.19 15.27
N GLU A 20 5.83 4.35 16.01
CA GLU A 20 4.51 4.31 15.38
C GLU A 20 4.27 5.56 14.55
N LEU A 21 4.75 6.71 15.02
CA LEU A 21 4.62 7.91 14.24
C LEU A 21 5.42 7.82 12.96
N GLU A 22 6.62 7.27 13.04
CA GLU A 22 7.42 7.07 11.85
C GLU A 22 6.75 6.11 10.90
N SER A 23 6.13 5.06 11.44
CA SER A 23 5.40 4.10 10.59
C SER A 23 4.25 4.76 9.86
N LEU A 24 3.54 5.66 10.55
CA LEU A 24 2.44 6.36 9.91
C LEU A 24 2.93 7.28 8.82
N GLU A 25 4.04 7.99 9.07
CA GLU A 25 4.61 8.86 8.07
C GLU A 25 5.08 8.07 6.86
N ILE A 26 5.67 6.91 7.11
CA ILE A 26 6.12 6.06 6.02
C ILE A 26 4.92 5.56 5.22
N LYS A 27 3.85 5.18 5.90
CA LYS A 27 2.66 4.72 5.21
C LYS A 27 2.07 5.80 4.32
N GLU A 28 1.99 7.01 4.84
CA GLU A 28 1.47 8.12 4.06
C GLU A 28 2.34 8.38 2.84
N LYS A 29 3.65 8.28 3.04
CA LYS A 29 4.56 8.49 1.95
C LYS A 29 4.42 7.42 0.88
N ILE A 30 4.29 6.17 1.30
CA ILE A 30 4.10 5.08 0.36
C ILE A 30 2.80 5.28 -0.41
N GLN A 31 1.73 5.67 0.26
CA GLN A 31 0.47 5.90 -0.42
C GLN A 31 0.58 7.00 -1.45
N LYS A 32 1.30 8.06 -1.10
CA LYS A 32 1.51 9.14 -2.03
C LYS A 32 2.29 8.68 -3.24
N GLU A 33 3.32 7.89 -3.02
CA GLU A 33 4.12 7.38 -4.13
C GLU A 33 3.31 6.42 -5.00
N ILE A 34 2.42 5.63 -4.38
CA ILE A 34 1.55 4.76 -5.14
C ILE A 34 0.65 5.59 -6.06
N GLN A 35 0.14 6.70 -5.55
CA GLN A 35 -0.71 7.55 -6.38
C GLN A 35 0.05 8.17 -7.55
N ASN A 36 1.35 8.28 -7.43
CA ASN A 36 2.18 8.83 -8.50
C ASN A 36 2.59 7.80 -9.54
N LEU A 37 2.29 6.53 -9.31
CA LEU A 37 2.62 5.50 -10.27
C LEU A 37 1.73 5.60 -11.50
N PRO A 38 2.23 5.18 -12.68
CA PRO A 38 1.35 5.03 -13.83
C PRO A 38 0.21 4.09 -13.49
N GLU A 39 -0.93 4.32 -14.12
CA GLU A 39 -2.13 3.57 -13.74
C GLU A 39 -1.96 2.08 -13.87
N LYS A 40 -1.23 1.63 -14.89
CA LYS A 40 -1.08 0.19 -15.10
C LYS A 40 -0.33 -0.48 -13.96
N TYR A 41 0.52 0.24 -13.26
CA TYR A 41 1.21 -0.30 -12.09
C TYR A 41 0.42 -0.02 -10.83
N ARG A 42 -0.16 1.17 -10.74
CA ARG A 42 -0.91 1.54 -9.54
C ARG A 42 -2.06 0.58 -9.28
N SER A 43 -2.80 0.24 -10.33
CA SER A 43 -3.98 -0.61 -10.13
C SER A 43 -3.61 -1.98 -9.58
N VAL A 44 -2.54 -2.60 -10.08
CA VAL A 44 -2.18 -3.92 -9.57
C VAL A 44 -1.60 -3.83 -8.17
N ILE A 45 -0.88 -2.75 -7.86
CA ILE A 45 -0.33 -2.56 -6.53
C ILE A 45 -1.45 -2.37 -5.52
N VAL A 46 -2.44 -1.54 -5.85
CA VAL A 46 -3.55 -1.30 -4.94
C VAL A 46 -4.34 -2.58 -4.72
N LEU A 47 -4.66 -3.29 -5.79
CA LEU A 47 -5.44 -4.51 -5.65
C LEU A 47 -4.69 -5.57 -4.85
N LYS A 48 -3.38 -5.63 -5.01
CA LYS A 48 -2.59 -6.64 -4.30
C LYS A 48 -2.37 -6.30 -2.83
N TYR A 49 -2.00 -5.06 -2.53
CA TYR A 49 -1.55 -4.72 -1.21
C TYR A 49 -2.57 -4.00 -0.35
N VAL A 50 -3.48 -3.27 -0.95
CA VAL A 50 -4.54 -2.61 -0.20
C VAL A 50 -5.74 -3.52 -0.07
N ASP A 51 -6.18 -4.08 -1.20
CA ASP A 51 -7.35 -4.95 -1.21
C ASP A 51 -7.01 -6.40 -0.93
N GLU A 52 -5.72 -6.74 -0.90
CA GLU A 52 -5.23 -8.06 -0.52
C GLU A 52 -5.79 -9.18 -1.39
N LEU A 53 -5.91 -8.91 -2.67
CA LEU A 53 -6.43 -9.90 -3.60
C LEU A 53 -5.32 -10.81 -4.10
N SER A 54 -5.71 -12.00 -4.53
CA SER A 54 -4.76 -12.93 -5.12
C SER A 54 -4.44 -12.51 -6.54
N LEU A 55 -3.34 -13.05 -7.08
CA LEU A 55 -2.98 -12.76 -8.45
C LEU A 55 -4.07 -13.18 -9.41
N LYS A 56 -4.73 -14.31 -9.12
CA LYS A 56 -5.80 -14.79 -9.96
C LYS A 56 -6.97 -13.81 -9.95
N GLU A 57 -7.33 -13.32 -8.77
CA GLU A 57 -8.42 -12.38 -8.66
C GLU A 57 -8.12 -11.09 -9.40
N ILE A 58 -6.89 -10.60 -9.26
CA ILE A 58 -6.50 -9.39 -9.97
C ILE A 58 -6.54 -9.62 -11.47
N SER A 59 -6.06 -10.79 -11.90
CA SER A 59 -6.08 -11.15 -13.30
C SER A 59 -7.50 -11.10 -13.86
N GLU A 60 -8.45 -11.60 -13.10
CA GLU A 60 -9.84 -11.60 -13.52
C GLU A 60 -10.45 -10.22 -13.55
N ILE A 61 -10.15 -9.43 -12.52
CA ILE A 61 -10.70 -8.09 -12.44
C ILE A 61 -10.20 -7.21 -13.57
N LEU A 62 -8.91 -7.29 -13.84
CA LEU A 62 -8.31 -6.44 -14.86
C LEU A 62 -8.32 -7.07 -16.24
N ASN A 63 -8.75 -8.32 -16.34
CA ASN A 63 -8.80 -9.04 -17.60
C ASN A 63 -7.42 -9.12 -18.23
N LEU A 64 -6.44 -9.51 -17.43
CA LEU A 64 -5.05 -9.63 -17.85
C LEU A 64 -4.53 -11.01 -17.48
N PRO A 65 -3.57 -11.54 -18.24
CA PRO A 65 -2.94 -12.80 -17.83
C PRO A 65 -2.25 -12.65 -16.49
N VAL A 66 -2.23 -13.71 -15.71
CA VAL A 66 -1.59 -13.70 -14.40
C VAL A 66 -0.12 -13.29 -14.52
N GLY A 67 0.56 -13.77 -15.55
CA GLY A 67 1.96 -13.39 -15.75
C GLY A 67 2.14 -11.89 -15.92
N THR A 68 1.22 -11.25 -16.64
CA THR A 68 1.26 -9.81 -16.81
C THR A 68 1.03 -9.11 -15.48
N VAL A 69 0.10 -9.62 -14.67
CA VAL A 69 -0.16 -9.05 -13.36
C VAL A 69 1.11 -9.12 -12.52
N LYS A 70 1.76 -10.28 -12.50
CA LYS A 70 2.99 -10.45 -11.73
C LYS A 70 4.06 -9.47 -12.19
N THR A 71 4.24 -9.33 -13.49
CA THR A 71 5.24 -8.43 -14.02
C THR A 71 4.95 -6.99 -13.62
N ARG A 72 3.68 -6.58 -13.70
CA ARG A 72 3.31 -5.23 -13.34
C ARG A 72 3.49 -4.96 -11.86
N ILE A 73 3.19 -5.94 -11.03
CA ILE A 73 3.41 -5.79 -9.59
C ILE A 73 4.90 -5.63 -9.31
N HIS A 74 5.71 -6.45 -9.96
CA HIS A 74 7.15 -6.39 -9.75
C HIS A 74 7.70 -5.03 -10.18
N ARG A 75 7.29 -4.55 -11.32
CA ARG A 75 7.77 -3.27 -11.81
C ARG A 75 7.25 -2.12 -10.98
N GLY A 76 6.01 -2.22 -10.50
CA GLY A 76 5.46 -1.21 -9.62
C GLY A 76 6.22 -1.13 -8.32
N ARG A 77 6.57 -2.28 -7.76
CA ARG A 77 7.35 -2.31 -6.52
C ARG A 77 8.74 -1.72 -6.74
N ASP A 78 9.35 -2.02 -7.88
CA ASP A 78 10.65 -1.43 -8.19
C ASP A 78 10.57 0.07 -8.27
N ALA A 79 9.55 0.58 -8.93
CA ALA A 79 9.37 2.02 -9.05
C ALA A 79 9.16 2.66 -7.69
N LEU A 80 8.39 2.01 -6.84
CA LEU A 80 8.18 2.51 -5.48
C LEU A 80 9.48 2.52 -4.70
N ARG A 81 10.25 1.46 -4.82
CA ARG A 81 11.52 1.38 -4.11
C ARG A 81 12.44 2.51 -4.52
N LYS A 82 12.49 2.79 -5.81
CA LYS A 82 13.34 3.87 -6.31
C LYS A 82 12.86 5.22 -5.81
N SER A 83 11.57 5.44 -5.83
CA SER A 83 11.02 6.69 -5.32
C SER A 83 11.32 6.86 -3.86
N MET A 84 11.16 5.80 -3.09
CA MET A 84 11.39 5.89 -1.66
C MET A 84 12.85 6.15 -1.33
N ARG A 85 13.74 5.71 -2.20
CA ARG A 85 15.15 5.92 -1.96
C ARG A 85 15.59 7.35 -2.17
N SER A 86 14.92 8.05 -3.06
CA SER A 86 15.36 9.41 -3.37
C SER A 86 14.91 10.41 -2.35
N ILE A 87 14.40 9.93 -1.25
CA ILE A 87 13.90 10.83 -0.21
C ILE A 87 14.92 11.04 0.89
#